data_67094e7aae60ec8a906959e5f61cd93f
#
_entry.id   67094e7aae60ec8a906959e5f61cd93f
#
_cell.length_a   1.000
_cell.length_b   1.000
_cell.length_c   1.000
_cell.angle_alpha   90.00
_cell.angle_beta   90.00
_cell.angle_gamma   90.00
#
_symmetry.space_group_name_H-M   'P 1'
#
loop_
_entity.id
_entity.type
_entity.pdbx_description
1 polymer ?
#
loop_
_entity_poly.entity_id
_entity_poly.type
_entity_poly.pdbx_seq_one_letter_code
_entity_poly.pdbx_strand_id
1 'polypeptide(L)'
;MLLKIKSFLFSHQNIHLKSRNLWMVFGLACLVIIIRRIDLVTYPQFWAEDGTIWFATAYNFGWWPAIITPMVGYLQTISRLVGGISHLLPLAYAPLFFNLVAVLIRALPVMYLFSDRWYKILPNFWFKIVLALIYLFLPNTAEVHANITNAHWFLALILLMVLFGELST
;
A
#
# COMPACT_ATOMS: atom_id res chain seq x y z
N MET A 1 -7.92 -34.33 13.53
CA MET A 1 -7.06 -33.20 13.08
C MET A 1 -7.86 -32.00 12.58
N LEU A 2 -8.79 -32.14 11.65
CA LEU A 2 -9.65 -31.08 11.12
C LEU A 2 -10.48 -30.34 12.18
N LEU A 3 -11.03 -31.01 13.18
CA LEU A 3 -11.81 -30.38 14.27
C LEU A 3 -10.96 -29.49 15.17
N LYS A 4 -9.69 -29.85 15.43
CA LYS A 4 -8.76 -29.02 16.21
C LYS A 4 -8.33 -27.76 15.42
N ILE A 5 -8.15 -27.89 14.11
CA ILE A 5 -7.86 -26.72 13.24
C ILE A 5 -9.06 -25.79 13.21
N LYS A 6 -10.28 -26.34 13.10
CA LYS A 6 -11.52 -25.56 13.12
C LYS A 6 -11.71 -24.81 14.45
N SER A 7 -11.48 -25.47 15.60
CA SER A 7 -11.56 -24.81 16.91
C SER A 7 -10.48 -23.74 17.11
N PHE A 8 -9.28 -23.92 16.58
CA PHE A 8 -8.20 -22.96 16.65
C PHE A 8 -8.48 -21.71 15.76
N LEU A 9 -8.95 -21.91 14.53
CA LEU A 9 -9.29 -20.82 13.61
C LEU A 9 -10.53 -20.03 14.05
N PHE A 10 -11.46 -20.65 14.76
CA PHE A 10 -12.70 -20.02 15.24
C PHE A 10 -12.69 -19.70 16.74
N SER A 11 -11.57 -19.94 17.45
CA SER A 11 -11.45 -19.44 18.81
C SER A 11 -11.41 -17.91 18.79
N HIS A 12 -12.33 -17.25 19.47
CA HIS A 12 -12.36 -15.82 19.65
C HIS A 12 -11.18 -15.37 20.51
N GLN A 13 -9.99 -15.26 19.94
CA GLN A 13 -8.90 -14.59 20.61
C GLN A 13 -9.08 -13.08 20.37
N ASN A 14 -9.63 -12.41 21.36
CA ASN A 14 -9.86 -10.96 21.41
C ASN A 14 -8.52 -10.22 21.57
N ILE A 15 -7.67 -10.27 20.56
CA ILE A 15 -6.38 -9.57 20.59
C ILE A 15 -6.56 -8.19 19.97
N HIS A 16 -6.64 -7.17 20.84
CA HIS A 16 -6.55 -5.76 20.46
C HIS A 16 -5.09 -5.36 20.35
N LEU A 17 -4.68 -4.89 19.18
CA LEU A 17 -3.32 -4.40 18.99
C LEU A 17 -3.22 -2.95 19.42
N LYS A 18 -2.31 -2.65 20.35
CA LYS A 18 -1.93 -1.27 20.68
C LYS A 18 -1.36 -0.56 19.44
N SER A 19 -1.47 0.76 19.40
CA SER A 19 -0.96 1.58 18.28
C SER A 19 0.48 1.23 17.89
N ARG A 20 1.38 1.03 18.86
CA ARG A 20 2.77 0.59 18.59
C ARG A 20 2.85 -0.71 17.80
N ASN A 21 1.98 -1.67 18.10
CA ASN A 21 1.97 -2.96 17.41
C ASN A 21 1.41 -2.84 15.99
N LEU A 22 0.50 -1.89 15.73
CA LEU A 22 0.02 -1.58 14.38
C LEU A 22 1.17 -1.05 13.51
N TRP A 23 2.02 -0.18 14.05
CA TRP A 23 3.21 0.28 13.32
C TRP A 23 4.23 -0.84 13.07
N MET A 24 4.34 -1.80 13.98
CA MET A 24 5.16 -3.01 13.74
C MET A 24 4.57 -3.86 12.60
N VAL A 25 3.25 -4.08 12.59
CA VAL A 25 2.56 -4.79 11.48
C VAL A 25 2.78 -4.07 10.16
N PHE A 26 2.68 -2.74 10.15
CA PHE A 26 2.95 -1.92 8.98
C PHE A 26 4.40 -2.09 8.49
N GLY A 27 5.37 -1.97 9.38
CA GLY A 27 6.78 -2.17 9.05
C GLY A 27 7.09 -3.57 8.51
N LEU A 28 6.50 -4.62 9.11
CA LEU A 28 6.61 -5.99 8.61
C LEU A 28 5.99 -6.15 7.22
N ALA A 29 4.84 -5.54 6.97
CA ALA A 29 4.22 -5.55 5.64
C ALA A 29 5.11 -4.87 4.60
N CYS A 30 5.68 -3.69 4.91
CA CYS A 30 6.64 -3.01 4.04
C CYS A 30 7.85 -3.91 3.75
N LEU A 31 8.40 -4.55 4.79
CA LEU A 31 9.55 -5.45 4.65
C LEU A 31 9.23 -6.63 3.72
N VAL A 32 8.08 -7.27 3.88
CA VAL A 32 7.65 -8.38 3.00
C VAL A 32 7.50 -7.90 1.56
N ILE A 33 6.90 -6.73 1.32
CA ILE A 33 6.74 -6.16 -0.02
C ILE A 33 8.11 -5.92 -0.67
N ILE A 34 9.07 -5.36 0.07
CA ILE A 34 10.44 -5.10 -0.41
C ILE A 34 11.19 -6.42 -0.68
N ILE A 35 11.13 -7.39 0.24
CA ILE A 35 11.83 -8.68 0.05
C ILE A 35 11.32 -9.41 -1.20
N ARG A 36 10.04 -9.32 -1.51
CA ARG A 36 9.48 -9.92 -2.74
C ARG A 36 10.00 -9.29 -4.04
N ARG A 37 10.43 -8.05 -3.99
CA ARG A 37 10.99 -7.27 -5.08
C ARG A 37 12.12 -6.40 -4.54
N ILE A 38 13.22 -7.04 -4.17
CA ILE A 38 14.38 -6.36 -3.57
C ILE A 38 15.00 -5.30 -4.50
N ASP A 39 14.82 -5.48 -5.82
CA ASP A 39 15.22 -4.54 -6.84
C ASP A 39 14.60 -3.15 -6.69
N LEU A 40 13.43 -3.04 -6.05
CA LEU A 40 12.81 -1.75 -5.74
C LEU A 40 13.73 -0.80 -4.94
N VAL A 41 14.65 -1.37 -4.17
CA VAL A 41 15.58 -0.62 -3.31
C VAL A 41 17.02 -0.74 -3.78
N THR A 42 17.46 -1.91 -4.27
CA THR A 42 18.84 -2.14 -4.67
C THR A 42 19.18 -1.58 -6.06
N TYR A 43 18.19 -1.57 -6.97
CA TYR A 43 18.30 -1.02 -8.32
C TYR A 43 17.03 -0.25 -8.68
N PRO A 44 16.70 0.84 -7.96
CA PRO A 44 15.43 1.53 -8.12
C PRO A 44 15.28 2.10 -9.53
N GLN A 45 14.17 1.79 -10.16
CA GLN A 45 13.79 2.31 -11.47
C GLN A 45 12.36 2.79 -11.43
N PHE A 46 12.04 3.75 -12.31
CA PHE A 46 10.66 4.12 -12.56
C PHE A 46 9.91 2.98 -13.24
N TRP A 47 8.68 2.78 -12.86
CA TRP A 47 7.78 1.87 -13.55
C TRP A 47 6.92 2.66 -14.55
N ALA A 48 6.92 2.25 -15.81
CA ALA A 48 6.03 2.78 -16.85
C ALA A 48 5.76 4.29 -16.74
N GLU A 49 4.53 4.70 -16.41
CA GLU A 49 4.09 6.09 -16.31
C GLU A 49 4.73 6.85 -15.15
N ASP A 50 5.29 6.17 -14.15
CA ASP A 50 5.94 6.83 -13.01
C ASP A 50 7.06 7.76 -13.50
N GLY A 51 7.87 7.29 -14.46
CA GLY A 51 8.95 8.08 -15.06
C GLY A 51 8.49 8.92 -16.22
N THR A 52 7.75 8.33 -17.15
CA THR A 52 7.42 8.96 -18.44
C THR A 52 6.35 10.05 -18.33
N ILE A 53 5.50 9.97 -17.33
CA ILE A 53 4.39 10.90 -17.14
C ILE A 53 4.54 11.70 -15.84
N TRP A 54 4.52 11.02 -14.69
CA TRP A 54 4.43 11.73 -13.40
C TRP A 54 5.70 12.50 -13.08
N PHE A 55 6.86 11.84 -13.15
CA PHE A 55 8.14 12.49 -12.92
C PHE A 55 8.47 13.46 -14.07
N ALA A 56 8.34 13.04 -15.33
CA ALA A 56 8.69 13.85 -16.48
C ALA A 56 7.88 15.16 -16.55
N THR A 57 6.58 15.11 -16.20
CA THR A 57 5.76 16.34 -16.16
C THR A 57 6.29 17.30 -15.09
N ALA A 58 6.63 16.80 -13.90
CA ALA A 58 7.16 17.63 -12.83
C ALA A 58 8.55 18.18 -13.16
N TYR A 59 9.40 17.38 -13.77
CA TYR A 59 10.75 17.78 -14.16
C TYR A 59 10.77 18.86 -15.24
N ASN A 60 9.92 18.71 -16.26
CA ASN A 60 9.92 19.61 -17.42
C ASN A 60 9.10 20.90 -17.20
N PHE A 61 8.02 20.83 -16.42
CA PHE A 61 7.05 21.94 -16.27
C PHE A 61 6.96 22.47 -14.84
N GLY A 62 7.68 21.86 -13.90
CA GLY A 62 7.65 22.21 -12.49
C GLY A 62 6.52 21.51 -11.72
N TRP A 63 6.62 21.59 -10.39
CA TRP A 63 5.74 20.85 -9.48
C TRP A 63 4.27 21.27 -9.57
N TRP A 64 3.98 22.56 -9.76
CA TRP A 64 2.60 23.06 -9.79
C TRP A 64 1.82 22.57 -11.00
N PRO A 65 2.30 22.74 -12.26
CA PRO A 65 1.66 22.12 -13.40
C PRO A 65 1.53 20.60 -13.26
N ALA A 66 2.53 19.94 -12.68
CA ALA A 66 2.48 18.50 -12.46
C ALA A 66 1.29 18.07 -11.59
N ILE A 67 0.94 18.84 -10.56
CA ILE A 67 -0.16 18.52 -9.64
C ILE A 67 -1.52 18.74 -10.27
N ILE A 68 -1.72 19.84 -10.99
CA ILE A 68 -3.05 20.28 -11.48
C ILE A 68 -3.43 19.76 -12.87
N THR A 69 -2.46 19.26 -13.66
CA THR A 69 -2.73 18.82 -15.04
C THR A 69 -3.47 17.48 -15.04
N PRO A 70 -4.70 17.38 -15.57
CA PRO A 70 -5.40 16.11 -15.69
C PRO A 70 -4.71 15.20 -16.71
N MET A 71 -4.90 13.90 -16.58
CA MET A 71 -4.50 12.91 -17.56
C MET A 71 -5.70 12.04 -17.92
N VAL A 72 -5.94 11.87 -19.22
CA VAL A 72 -7.08 11.06 -19.72
C VAL A 72 -8.41 11.41 -19.05
N GLY A 73 -8.61 12.71 -18.79
CA GLY A 73 -9.88 13.25 -18.26
C GLY A 73 -10.06 13.18 -16.74
N TYR A 74 -9.09 12.66 -15.98
CA TYR A 74 -9.14 12.65 -14.51
C TYR A 74 -7.80 13.01 -13.87
N LEU A 75 -7.88 13.45 -12.62
CA LEU A 75 -6.71 13.89 -11.87
C LEU A 75 -6.15 12.69 -11.06
N GLN A 76 -5.02 12.17 -11.46
CA GLN A 76 -4.26 11.14 -10.75
C GLN A 76 -3.54 11.75 -9.53
N THR A 77 -4.30 12.17 -8.52
CA THR A 77 -3.80 13.04 -7.44
C THR A 77 -2.55 12.50 -6.77
N ILE A 78 -2.53 11.22 -6.37
CA ILE A 78 -1.38 10.63 -5.67
C ILE A 78 -0.15 10.59 -6.57
N SER A 79 -0.29 10.09 -7.80
CA SER A 79 0.82 10.02 -8.76
C SER A 79 1.37 11.41 -9.06
N ARG A 80 0.51 12.40 -9.19
CA ARG A 80 0.85 13.81 -9.41
C ARG A 80 1.58 14.43 -8.21
N LEU A 81 1.10 14.19 -6.99
CA LEU A 81 1.75 14.67 -5.77
C LEU A 81 3.14 14.07 -5.61
N VAL A 82 3.27 12.76 -5.80
CA VAL A 82 4.57 12.08 -5.71
C VAL A 82 5.53 12.58 -6.79
N GLY A 83 5.06 12.74 -8.03
CA GLY A 83 5.83 13.35 -9.10
C GLY A 83 6.30 14.76 -8.76
N GLY A 84 5.37 15.61 -8.28
CA GLY A 84 5.67 16.98 -7.88
C GLY A 84 6.71 17.08 -6.75
N ILE A 85 6.56 16.24 -5.71
CA ILE A 85 7.51 16.21 -4.57
C ILE A 85 8.87 15.66 -5.03
N SER A 86 8.89 14.62 -5.86
CA SER A 86 10.13 14.01 -6.33
C SER A 86 10.99 14.94 -7.17
N HIS A 87 10.38 15.95 -7.80
CA HIS A 87 11.12 17.00 -8.53
C HIS A 87 12.09 17.79 -7.62
N LEU A 88 11.82 17.84 -6.31
CA LEU A 88 12.69 18.50 -5.33
C LEU A 88 13.91 17.65 -4.95
N LEU A 89 13.95 16.39 -5.37
CA LEU A 89 15.04 15.47 -5.08
C LEU A 89 16.02 15.40 -6.26
N PRO A 90 17.30 15.07 -5.99
CA PRO A 90 18.23 14.73 -7.07
C PRO A 90 17.67 13.58 -7.90
N LEU A 91 17.81 13.64 -9.22
CA LEU A 91 17.26 12.67 -10.18
C LEU A 91 17.58 11.22 -9.80
N ALA A 92 18.80 10.97 -9.29
CA ALA A 92 19.23 9.63 -8.89
C ALA A 92 18.38 9.00 -7.78
N TYR A 93 17.72 9.80 -6.95
CA TYR A 93 16.88 9.33 -5.84
C TYR A 93 15.37 9.31 -6.16
N ALA A 94 14.96 9.93 -7.26
CA ALA A 94 13.55 10.01 -7.62
C ALA A 94 12.90 8.62 -7.80
N PRO A 95 13.51 7.62 -8.50
CA PRO A 95 12.92 6.29 -8.61
C PRO A 95 12.76 5.58 -7.26
N LEU A 96 13.77 5.71 -6.38
CA LEU A 96 13.69 5.13 -5.03
C LEU A 96 12.54 5.75 -4.22
N PHE A 97 12.37 7.07 -4.31
CA PHE A 97 11.28 7.77 -3.64
C PHE A 97 9.92 7.27 -4.11
N PHE A 98 9.71 7.14 -5.43
CA PHE A 98 8.48 6.56 -6.00
C PHE A 98 8.20 5.16 -5.45
N ASN A 99 9.21 4.28 -5.51
CA ASN A 99 9.08 2.91 -5.04
C ASN A 99 8.75 2.84 -3.53
N LEU A 100 9.43 3.65 -2.70
CA LEU A 100 9.18 3.66 -1.25
C LEU A 100 7.77 4.17 -0.92
N VAL A 101 7.30 5.24 -1.57
CA VAL A 101 5.93 5.74 -1.35
C VAL A 101 4.90 4.68 -1.78
N ALA A 102 5.13 4.00 -2.89
CA ALA A 102 4.25 2.92 -3.35
C ALA A 102 4.23 1.74 -2.37
N VAL A 103 5.37 1.35 -1.80
CA VAL A 103 5.46 0.32 -0.74
C VAL A 103 4.65 0.73 0.48
N LEU A 104 4.79 1.99 0.93
CA LEU A 104 4.03 2.50 2.09
C LEU A 104 2.52 2.43 1.82
N ILE A 105 2.06 2.91 0.66
CA ILE A 105 0.64 2.88 0.30
C ILE A 105 0.12 1.45 0.24
N ARG A 106 0.86 0.54 -0.36
CA ARG A 106 0.49 -0.87 -0.47
C ARG A 106 0.42 -1.58 0.90
N ALA A 107 1.22 -1.17 1.87
CA ALA A 107 1.21 -1.76 3.22
C ALA A 107 0.03 -1.30 4.09
N LEU A 108 -0.58 -0.14 3.79
CA LEU A 108 -1.68 0.43 4.58
C LEU A 108 -2.89 -0.51 4.76
N PRO A 109 -3.39 -1.25 3.75
CA PRO A 109 -4.50 -2.18 3.95
C PRO A 109 -4.23 -3.23 5.01
N VAL A 110 -2.98 -3.72 5.09
CA VAL A 110 -2.58 -4.69 6.11
C VAL A 110 -2.63 -4.07 7.51
N MET A 111 -2.06 -2.89 7.69
CA MET A 111 -2.13 -2.15 8.96
C MET A 111 -3.59 -1.92 9.38
N TYR A 112 -4.42 -1.47 8.45
CA TYR A 112 -5.83 -1.15 8.72
C TYR A 112 -6.65 -2.38 9.08
N LEU A 113 -6.36 -3.55 8.46
CA LEU A 113 -7.00 -4.84 8.77
C LEU A 113 -6.84 -5.23 10.24
N PHE A 114 -5.71 -4.88 10.87
CA PHE A 114 -5.44 -5.16 12.28
C PHE A 114 -5.90 -4.07 13.23
N SER A 115 -6.49 -2.96 12.74
CA SER A 115 -7.03 -1.90 13.56
C SER A 115 -8.30 -2.35 14.31
N ASP A 116 -8.65 -1.60 15.37
CA ASP A 116 -9.84 -1.86 16.17
C ASP A 116 -11.13 -1.71 15.36
N ARG A 117 -11.13 -0.89 14.30
CA ARG A 117 -12.30 -0.69 13.43
C ARG A 117 -12.75 -1.98 12.73
N TRP A 118 -11.79 -2.90 12.48
CA TRP A 118 -12.07 -4.19 11.86
C TRP A 118 -12.33 -5.32 12.85
N TYR A 119 -12.30 -5.02 14.15
CA TYR A 119 -12.51 -6.03 15.18
C TYR A 119 -13.93 -6.62 15.15
N LYS A 120 -14.96 -5.80 14.97
CA LYS A 120 -16.34 -6.28 14.91
C LYS A 120 -16.64 -7.11 13.67
N ILE A 121 -16.02 -6.79 12.54
CA ILE A 121 -16.21 -7.51 11.26
C ILE A 121 -15.41 -8.81 11.26
N LEU A 122 -14.17 -8.75 11.72
CA LEU A 122 -13.22 -9.87 11.74
C LEU A 122 -12.59 -9.98 13.14
N PRO A 123 -13.29 -10.57 14.12
CA PRO A 123 -12.77 -10.67 15.49
C PRO A 123 -11.60 -11.66 15.61
N ASN A 124 -11.48 -12.61 14.71
CA ASN A 124 -10.46 -13.65 14.78
C ASN A 124 -9.11 -13.14 14.26
N PHE A 125 -8.13 -13.08 15.17
CA PHE A 125 -6.77 -12.60 14.88
C PHE A 125 -6.05 -13.48 13.84
N TRP A 126 -6.18 -14.79 13.91
CA TRP A 126 -5.53 -15.69 12.96
C TRP A 126 -6.09 -15.58 11.56
N PHE A 127 -7.40 -15.33 11.45
CA PHE A 127 -8.02 -15.09 10.15
C PHE A 127 -7.50 -13.80 9.50
N LYS A 128 -7.28 -12.73 10.31
CA LYS A 128 -6.61 -11.50 9.82
C LYS A 128 -5.20 -11.79 9.31
N ILE A 129 -4.42 -12.64 10.02
CA ILE A 129 -3.09 -13.06 9.56
C ILE A 129 -3.18 -13.76 8.21
N VAL A 130 -4.08 -14.73 8.06
CA VAL A 130 -4.26 -15.47 6.80
C VAL A 130 -4.61 -14.52 5.65
N LEU A 131 -5.55 -13.59 5.87
CA LEU A 131 -5.91 -12.59 4.86
C LEU A 131 -4.75 -11.67 4.50
N ALA A 132 -3.99 -11.21 5.50
CA ALA A 132 -2.79 -10.39 5.28
C ALA A 132 -1.73 -11.15 4.47
N LEU A 133 -1.51 -12.42 4.77
CA LEU A 133 -0.57 -13.26 4.02
C LEU A 133 -1.06 -13.49 2.58
N ILE A 134 -2.34 -13.79 2.37
CA ILE A 134 -2.91 -13.91 1.02
C ILE A 134 -2.68 -12.61 0.24
N TYR A 135 -3.00 -11.46 0.83
CA TYR A 135 -2.80 -10.15 0.20
C TYR A 135 -1.33 -9.88 -0.14
N LEU A 136 -0.43 -10.11 0.82
CA LEU A 136 1.00 -9.83 0.64
C LEU A 136 1.67 -10.79 -0.35
N PHE A 137 1.23 -12.05 -0.42
CA PHE A 137 1.81 -13.09 -1.26
C PHE A 137 1.00 -13.42 -2.51
N LEU A 138 0.00 -12.59 -2.85
CA LEU A 138 -0.78 -12.78 -4.07
C LEU A 138 0.16 -12.93 -5.28
N PRO A 139 0.01 -14.01 -6.09
CA PRO A 139 0.83 -14.23 -7.27
C PRO A 139 0.46 -13.24 -8.40
N ASN A 140 1.30 -13.15 -9.42
CA ASN A 140 1.08 -12.35 -10.64
C ASN A 140 0.79 -10.85 -10.38
N THR A 141 1.40 -10.28 -9.35
CA THR A 141 1.25 -8.87 -9.01
C THR A 141 2.39 -7.99 -9.56
N ALA A 142 3.21 -8.48 -10.47
CA ALA A 142 4.40 -7.77 -10.95
C ALA A 142 4.07 -6.35 -11.44
N GLU A 143 2.98 -6.20 -12.20
CA GLU A 143 2.53 -4.93 -12.75
C GLU A 143 2.07 -3.92 -11.68
N VAL A 144 1.41 -4.40 -10.64
CA VAL A 144 0.84 -3.56 -9.57
C VAL A 144 1.62 -3.65 -8.27
N HIS A 145 2.82 -4.26 -8.27
CA HIS A 145 3.46 -4.66 -7.02
C HIS A 145 3.78 -3.48 -6.11
N ALA A 146 4.51 -2.51 -6.58
CA ALA A 146 4.85 -1.28 -5.84
C ALA A 146 5.27 -0.20 -6.85
N ASN A 147 4.31 0.42 -7.49
CA ASN A 147 4.49 1.58 -8.33
C ASN A 147 3.38 2.60 -8.03
N ILE A 148 3.66 3.84 -8.31
CA ILE A 148 2.75 4.95 -7.98
C ILE A 148 1.57 5.00 -8.94
N THR A 149 1.77 4.65 -10.19
CA THR A 149 0.71 4.60 -11.19
C THR A 149 -0.47 3.76 -10.72
N ASN A 150 -0.21 2.62 -10.05
CA ASN A 150 -1.23 1.70 -9.56
C ASN A 150 -1.59 1.90 -8.07
N ALA A 151 -1.04 2.90 -7.39
CA ALA A 151 -1.31 3.17 -5.97
C ALA A 151 -2.80 3.40 -5.68
N HIS A 152 -3.57 3.92 -6.63
CA HIS A 152 -5.01 4.16 -6.49
C HIS A 152 -5.82 2.87 -6.25
N TRP A 153 -5.37 1.70 -6.71
CA TRP A 153 -6.01 0.41 -6.41
C TRP A 153 -5.95 0.08 -4.91
N PHE A 154 -4.80 0.31 -4.28
CA PHE A 154 -4.63 0.08 -2.84
C PHE A 154 -5.38 1.13 -2.01
N LEU A 155 -5.43 2.38 -2.49
CA LEU A 155 -6.22 3.43 -1.85
C LEU A 155 -7.73 3.18 -1.98
N ALA A 156 -8.20 2.66 -3.11
CA ALA A 156 -9.59 2.23 -3.27
C ALA A 156 -9.94 1.07 -2.31
N LEU A 157 -9.03 0.11 -2.14
CA LEU A 157 -9.20 -0.95 -1.15
C LEU A 157 -9.28 -0.38 0.28
N ILE A 158 -8.42 0.56 0.65
CA ILE A 158 -8.49 1.23 1.96
C ILE A 158 -9.81 1.97 2.13
N LEU A 159 -10.24 2.73 1.12
CA LEU A 159 -11.52 3.44 1.15
C LEU A 159 -12.68 2.46 1.41
N LEU A 160 -12.70 1.34 0.67
CA LEU A 160 -13.68 0.28 0.89
C LEU A 160 -13.63 -0.24 2.33
N MET A 161 -12.43 -0.54 2.82
CA MET A 161 -12.23 -1.01 4.20
C MET A 161 -12.67 0.00 5.24
N VAL A 162 -12.46 1.30 5.02
CA VAL A 162 -12.92 2.38 5.91
C VAL A 162 -14.45 2.43 5.95
N LEU A 163 -15.10 2.42 4.79
CA LEU A 163 -16.56 2.46 4.70
C LEU A 163 -17.21 1.27 5.42
N PHE A 164 -16.70 0.06 5.22
CA PHE A 164 -17.22 -1.11 5.94
C PHE A 164 -16.92 -1.06 7.44
N GLY A 165 -15.74 -0.60 7.82
CA GLY A 165 -15.36 -0.48 9.23
C GLY A 165 -16.21 0.55 9.99
N GLU A 166 -16.64 1.64 9.36
CA GLU A 166 -17.51 2.64 9.98
C GLU A 166 -18.97 2.21 10.08
N LEU A 167 -19.47 1.48 9.09
CA LEU A 167 -20.85 0.94 9.13
C LEU A 167 -21.05 -0.09 10.25
N SER A 168 -19.96 -0.65 10.79
CA SER A 168 -19.99 -1.66 11.86
C SER A 168 -19.82 -1.08 13.26
N THR A 169 -19.51 0.20 13.39
CA THR A 169 -19.33 0.89 14.70
C THR A 169 -20.63 1.40 15.25
#